data_35d406199a9b70899aa47179b194b78b
#
_entry.id   35d406199a9b70899aa47179b194b78b
#
_cell.length_a   1.000
_cell.length_b   1.000
_cell.length_c   1.000
_cell.angle_alpha   90.00
_cell.angle_beta   90.00
_cell.angle_gamma   90.00
#
_symmetry.space_group_name_H-M   'P 1'
#
loop_
_entity.id
_entity.type
_entity.pdbx_description
1 polymer ?
#
loop_
_entity_poly.entity_id
_entity_poly.type
_entity_poly.pdbx_seq_one_letter_code
_entity_poly.pdbx_strand_id
1 'polypeptide(L)'
;CDVLTTLFAPYCGEEFQRVLKNNGIMVMVIPAERHLWQLKCAVYDEPYLNEVKDFTLEGFELLKRETVTGEISLPCNEDITALFSMTPYYYKTSAEGQHRLEKLDTLTTEIGFEVLVYKKI
;
A
#
# COMPACT_ATOMS: atom_id res chain seq x y z
N CYS A 1 8.81 18.88 13.74
CA CYS A 1 7.77 19.30 12.80
C CYS A 1 6.38 19.12 13.39
N ASP A 2 5.40 19.77 12.82
CA ASP A 2 4.02 19.74 13.30
C ASP A 2 3.23 18.59 12.72
N VAL A 3 3.49 18.24 11.47
CA VAL A 3 2.81 17.18 10.73
C VAL A 3 3.83 16.35 9.97
N LEU A 4 3.65 15.04 10.04
CA LEU A 4 4.45 14.07 9.30
C LEU A 4 3.52 13.23 8.45
N THR A 5 3.85 13.03 7.17
CA THR A 5 3.10 12.13 6.30
C THR A 5 4.00 11.00 5.81
N THR A 6 3.45 9.81 5.74
CA THR A 6 4.15 8.65 5.18
C THR A 6 3.17 7.86 4.32
N LEU A 7 3.52 7.67 3.04
CA LEU A 7 2.67 7.05 2.04
C LEU A 7 3.39 5.85 1.45
N PHE A 8 2.92 4.64 1.77
CA PHE A 8 3.49 3.39 1.25
C PHE A 8 5.01 3.26 1.50
N ALA A 9 5.48 3.85 2.58
CA ALA A 9 6.90 3.85 2.94
C ALA A 9 7.15 2.98 4.17
N PRO A 10 8.39 2.51 4.37
CA PRO A 10 8.74 1.77 5.58
C PRO A 10 8.54 2.62 6.84
N TYR A 11 8.05 1.98 7.90
CA TYR A 11 7.87 2.63 9.18
C TYR A 11 9.19 2.70 9.94
N CYS A 12 9.56 3.91 10.39
CA CYS A 12 10.74 4.13 11.21
C CYS A 12 10.35 4.93 12.45
N GLY A 13 9.81 4.23 13.46
CA GLY A 13 9.19 4.82 14.63
C GLY A 13 10.06 5.76 15.41
N GLU A 14 11.33 5.39 15.63
CA GLU A 14 12.27 6.22 16.38
C GLU A 14 12.50 7.58 15.71
N GLU A 15 12.70 7.56 14.39
CA GLU A 15 12.93 8.79 13.62
C GLU A 15 11.67 9.65 13.56
N PHE A 16 10.52 9.02 13.40
CA PHE A 16 9.24 9.74 13.39
C PHE A 16 8.98 10.41 14.73
N GLN A 17 9.28 9.73 15.84
CA GLN A 17 9.15 10.32 17.17
C GLN A 17 10.15 11.47 17.38
N ARG A 18 11.35 11.36 16.83
CA ARG A 18 12.37 12.38 16.96
C ARG A 18 12.00 13.69 16.28
N VAL A 19 11.48 13.60 15.05
CA VAL A 19 11.21 14.79 14.21
C VAL A 19 9.86 15.43 14.49
N LEU A 20 8.90 14.68 15.00
CA LEU A 20 7.55 15.18 15.27
C LEU A 20 7.47 15.82 16.66
N LYS A 21 6.88 17.01 16.74
CA LYS A 21 6.66 17.67 18.02
C LYS A 21 5.67 16.91 18.88
N ASN A 22 5.74 17.12 20.19
CA ASN A 22 4.72 16.61 21.11
C ASN A 22 3.35 17.15 20.67
N ASN A 23 2.34 16.28 20.66
CA ASN A 23 1.01 16.57 20.14
C ASN A 23 0.97 16.81 18.61
N GLY A 24 2.08 16.58 17.90
CA GLY A 24 2.12 16.62 16.44
C GLY A 24 1.32 15.48 15.83
N ILE A 25 0.91 15.65 14.58
CA ILE A 25 0.07 14.70 13.87
C ILE A 25 0.87 13.95 12.81
N MET A 26 0.70 12.62 12.78
CA MET A 26 1.24 11.78 11.72
C MET A 26 0.10 11.17 10.92
N VAL A 27 0.15 11.31 9.60
CA VAL A 27 -0.80 10.66 8.70
C VAL A 27 -0.05 9.58 7.93
N MET A 28 -0.51 8.35 8.08
CA MET A 28 0.08 7.19 7.42
C MET A 28 -0.93 6.55 6.50
N VAL A 29 -0.52 6.27 5.26
CA VAL A 29 -1.34 5.56 4.28
C VAL A 29 -0.65 4.26 3.92
N ILE A 30 -1.36 3.15 4.10
CA ILE A 30 -0.87 1.81 3.80
C ILE A 30 -1.87 1.10 2.88
N PRO A 31 -1.41 0.08 2.12
CA PRO A 31 -2.33 -0.69 1.29
C PRO A 31 -3.30 -1.50 2.15
N ALA A 32 -4.56 -1.54 1.73
CA ALA A 32 -5.57 -2.38 2.36
C ALA A 32 -5.38 -3.85 1.97
N GLU A 33 -6.11 -4.73 2.62
CA GLU A 33 -5.98 -6.18 2.46
C GLU A 33 -6.12 -6.63 1.00
N ARG A 34 -7.06 -6.08 0.25
CA ARG A 34 -7.34 -6.45 -1.14
C ARG A 34 -6.79 -5.47 -2.17
N HIS A 35 -5.88 -4.60 -1.77
CA HIS A 35 -5.27 -3.66 -2.71
C HIS A 35 -4.58 -4.40 -3.86
N LEU A 36 -4.96 -4.06 -5.10
CA LEU A 36 -4.46 -4.69 -6.33
C LEU A 36 -4.66 -6.21 -6.39
N TRP A 37 -5.74 -6.71 -5.76
CA TRP A 37 -6.00 -8.14 -5.67
C TRP A 37 -6.06 -8.84 -7.03
N GLN A 38 -6.78 -8.25 -8.01
CA GLN A 38 -6.92 -8.85 -9.32
C GLN A 38 -5.59 -8.89 -10.08
N LEU A 39 -4.74 -7.89 -9.89
CA LEU A 39 -3.39 -7.88 -10.46
C LEU A 39 -2.54 -9.01 -9.86
N LYS A 40 -2.62 -9.22 -8.57
CA LYS A 40 -1.93 -10.33 -7.91
C LYS A 40 -2.41 -11.69 -8.42
N CYS A 41 -3.73 -11.86 -8.57
CA CYS A 41 -4.31 -13.10 -9.10
C CYS A 41 -3.86 -13.38 -10.53
N ALA A 42 -3.65 -12.35 -11.34
CA ALA A 42 -3.22 -12.50 -12.71
C ALA A 42 -1.73 -12.91 -12.84
N VAL A 43 -0.91 -12.53 -11.87
CA VAL A 43 0.55 -12.67 -11.93
C VAL A 43 1.06 -13.83 -11.09
N TYR A 44 0.51 -14.03 -9.89
CA TYR A 44 0.98 -15.06 -8.97
C TYR A 44 0.22 -16.38 -9.11
N ASP A 45 0.93 -17.49 -8.94
CA ASP A 45 0.32 -18.81 -8.86
C ASP A 45 -0.53 -18.98 -7.59
N GLU A 46 0.00 -18.48 -6.48
CA GLU A 46 -0.66 -18.51 -5.17
C GLU A 46 -0.77 -17.09 -4.63
N PRO A 47 -1.76 -16.31 -5.11
CA PRO A 47 -1.92 -14.94 -4.63
C PRO A 47 -2.30 -14.93 -3.15
N TYR A 48 -1.84 -13.90 -2.44
CA TYR A 48 -2.13 -13.72 -1.03
C TYR A 48 -2.66 -12.30 -0.77
N LEU A 49 -3.51 -12.18 0.24
CA LEU A 49 -4.00 -10.88 0.69
C LEU A 49 -2.89 -10.14 1.46
N ASN A 50 -2.91 -8.81 1.39
CA ASN A 50 -2.00 -8.01 2.20
C ASN A 50 -2.32 -8.24 3.69
N GLU A 51 -1.28 -8.38 4.48
CA GLU A 51 -1.45 -8.52 5.92
C GLU A 51 -1.78 -7.15 6.52
N VAL A 52 -2.95 -7.07 7.16
CA VAL A 52 -3.37 -5.86 7.89
C VAL A 52 -3.28 -6.17 9.38
N LYS A 53 -2.26 -5.60 10.02
CA LYS A 53 -1.98 -5.84 11.43
C LYS A 53 -2.66 -4.83 12.33
N ASP A 54 -2.50 -5.03 13.63
CA ASP A 54 -2.87 -4.04 14.63
C ASP A 54 -2.14 -2.72 14.33
N PHE A 55 -2.88 -1.62 14.40
CA PHE A 55 -2.36 -0.30 14.06
C PHE A 55 -1.83 0.46 15.29
N THR A 56 -1.64 -0.21 16.40
CA THR A 56 -1.07 0.39 17.60
C THR A 56 0.42 0.62 17.41
N LEU A 57 0.85 1.86 17.56
CA LEU A 57 2.25 2.26 17.44
C LEU A 57 2.74 2.85 18.75
N GLU A 58 3.93 2.42 19.20
CA GLU A 58 4.55 2.93 20.42
C GLU A 58 4.86 4.43 20.29
N GLY A 59 4.45 5.20 21.27
CA GLY A 59 4.66 6.64 21.28
C GLY A 59 3.63 7.44 20.52
N PHE A 60 2.60 6.77 19.97
CA PHE A 60 1.53 7.41 19.21
C PHE A 60 0.16 6.94 19.67
N GLU A 61 -0.81 7.85 19.58
CA GLU A 61 -2.21 7.55 19.82
C GLU A 61 -2.96 7.57 18.48
N LEU A 62 -3.66 6.49 18.15
CA LEU A 62 -4.48 6.41 16.95
C LEU A 62 -5.74 7.23 17.12
N LEU A 63 -5.87 8.33 16.38
CA LEU A 63 -7.03 9.21 16.45
C LEU A 63 -8.13 8.81 15.49
N LYS A 64 -7.75 8.36 14.28
CA LYS A 64 -8.70 8.04 13.23
C LYS A 64 -8.13 6.97 12.29
N ARG A 65 -9.01 6.08 11.87
CA ARG A 65 -8.71 5.09 10.85
C ARG A 65 -9.81 5.16 9.81
N GLU A 66 -9.46 5.27 8.54
CA GLU A 66 -10.40 5.33 7.44
C GLU A 66 -9.97 4.39 6.33
N THR A 67 -10.89 3.58 5.84
CA THR A 67 -10.64 2.69 4.71
C THR A 67 -11.21 3.33 3.46
N VAL A 68 -10.37 3.47 2.43
CA VAL A 68 -10.77 4.00 1.13
C VAL A 68 -10.61 2.88 0.11
N THR A 69 -11.68 2.56 -0.60
CA THR A 69 -11.68 1.50 -1.61
C THR A 69 -12.24 1.99 -2.92
N GLY A 70 -11.84 1.37 -4.00
CA GLY A 70 -12.32 1.69 -5.34
C GLY A 70 -11.83 0.67 -6.34
N GLU A 71 -12.04 0.96 -7.61
CA GLU A 71 -11.55 0.15 -8.72
C GLU A 71 -10.91 1.04 -9.77
N ILE A 72 -9.89 0.53 -10.42
CA ILE A 72 -9.29 1.18 -11.58
C ILE A 72 -9.29 0.21 -12.76
N SER A 73 -9.48 0.75 -13.95
CA SER A 73 -9.43 -0.02 -15.19
C SER A 73 -8.19 0.39 -15.98
N LEU A 74 -7.41 -0.60 -16.36
CA LEU A 74 -6.17 -0.41 -17.13
C LEU A 74 -6.45 -0.85 -18.57
N PRO A 75 -6.49 0.09 -19.52
CA PRO A 75 -6.98 -0.19 -20.87
C PRO A 75 -5.97 -0.89 -21.78
N CYS A 76 -4.69 -0.94 -21.41
CA CYS A 76 -3.66 -1.56 -22.22
C CYS A 76 -2.57 -2.20 -21.37
N ASN A 77 -1.81 -3.10 -21.99
CA ASN A 77 -0.72 -3.80 -21.32
C ASN A 77 0.37 -2.85 -20.82
N GLU A 78 0.63 -1.78 -21.50
CA GLU A 78 1.62 -0.78 -21.10
C GLU A 78 1.27 -0.17 -19.74
N ASP A 79 0.01 0.17 -19.54
CA ASP A 79 -0.45 0.71 -18.24
C ASP A 79 -0.40 -0.34 -17.13
N ILE A 80 -0.75 -1.58 -17.44
CA ILE A 80 -0.68 -2.69 -16.50
C ILE A 80 0.76 -2.91 -16.03
N THR A 81 1.68 -2.95 -16.96
CA THR A 81 3.11 -3.13 -16.68
C THR A 81 3.68 -1.96 -15.88
N ALA A 82 3.27 -0.74 -16.22
CA ALA A 82 3.70 0.45 -15.51
C ALA A 82 3.24 0.43 -14.04
N LEU A 83 1.98 0.09 -13.82
CA LEU A 83 1.44 -0.04 -12.44
C LEU A 83 2.18 -1.12 -11.67
N PHE A 84 2.38 -2.29 -12.27
CA PHE A 84 3.04 -3.41 -11.60
C PHE A 84 4.50 -3.08 -11.24
N SER A 85 5.22 -2.38 -12.11
CA SER A 85 6.62 -2.01 -11.86
C SER A 85 6.78 -0.99 -10.73
N MET A 86 5.71 -0.29 -10.36
CA MET A 86 5.69 0.63 -9.22
C MET A 86 5.47 -0.08 -7.89
N THR A 87 5.13 -1.36 -7.91
CA THR A 87 4.87 -2.14 -6.70
C THR A 87 6.10 -2.92 -6.25
N PRO A 88 6.22 -3.26 -4.95
CA PRO A 88 7.30 -4.13 -4.49
C PRO A 88 7.18 -5.55 -5.03
N TYR A 89 6.01 -5.94 -5.55
CA TYR A 89 5.77 -7.26 -6.13
C TYR A 89 6.59 -7.51 -7.39
N TYR A 90 6.97 -6.45 -8.11
CA TYR A 90 7.80 -6.53 -9.32
C TYR A 90 9.09 -7.32 -9.07
N TYR A 91 9.76 -7.07 -7.96
CA TYR A 91 11.02 -7.72 -7.62
C TYR A 91 10.85 -9.12 -7.05
N LYS A 92 9.64 -9.49 -6.65
CA LYS A 92 9.33 -10.80 -6.04
C LYS A 92 8.67 -11.76 -7.01
N THR A 93 8.40 -11.31 -8.23
CA THR A 93 7.67 -12.09 -9.22
C THR A 93 8.63 -12.96 -10.03
N SER A 94 8.26 -14.23 -10.22
CA SER A 94 9.01 -15.17 -11.06
C SER A 94 8.96 -14.76 -12.53
N ALA A 95 9.86 -15.33 -13.35
CA ALA A 95 9.84 -15.11 -14.78
C ALA A 95 8.51 -15.54 -15.41
N GLU A 96 7.91 -16.62 -14.91
CA GLU A 96 6.59 -17.09 -15.34
C GLU A 96 5.49 -16.09 -15.01
N GLY A 97 5.52 -15.49 -13.81
CA GLY A 97 4.58 -14.46 -13.43
C GLY A 97 4.70 -13.21 -14.29
N GLN A 98 5.91 -12.79 -14.62
CA GLN A 98 6.14 -11.66 -15.54
C GLN A 98 5.64 -11.98 -16.94
N HIS A 99 5.79 -13.22 -17.39
CA HIS A 99 5.30 -13.66 -18.69
C HIS A 99 3.76 -13.59 -18.74
N ARG A 100 3.08 -13.96 -17.66
CA ARG A 100 1.63 -13.80 -17.55
C ARG A 100 1.21 -12.33 -17.61
N LEU A 101 1.98 -11.46 -16.97
CA LEU A 101 1.73 -10.02 -17.01
C LEU A 101 1.79 -9.48 -18.44
N GLU A 102 2.75 -9.93 -19.23
CA GLU A 102 2.92 -9.52 -20.62
C GLU A 102 1.74 -9.91 -21.53
N LYS A 103 0.98 -10.94 -21.15
CA LYS A 103 -0.18 -11.42 -21.88
C LYS A 103 -1.47 -10.67 -21.59
N LEU A 104 -1.47 -9.80 -20.58
CA LEU A 104 -2.67 -9.05 -20.19
C LEU A 104 -2.87 -7.86 -21.13
N ASP A 105 -4.02 -7.80 -21.77
CA ASP A 105 -4.40 -6.69 -22.64
C ASP A 105 -5.12 -5.60 -21.86
N THR A 106 -6.05 -5.99 -20.97
CA THR A 106 -6.80 -5.07 -20.11
C THR A 106 -6.93 -5.69 -18.73
N LEU A 107 -7.08 -4.85 -17.73
CA LEU A 107 -7.28 -5.30 -16.34
C LEU A 107 -8.10 -4.28 -15.56
N THR A 108 -9.09 -4.78 -14.83
CA THR A 108 -9.77 -4.00 -13.80
C THR A 108 -9.38 -4.58 -12.45
N THR A 109 -8.84 -3.76 -11.57
CA THR A 109 -8.37 -4.21 -10.26
C THR A 109 -8.90 -3.35 -9.14
N GLU A 110 -9.15 -3.97 -7.99
CA GLU A 110 -9.51 -3.25 -6.78
C GLU A 110 -8.31 -2.47 -6.26
N ILE A 111 -8.58 -1.26 -5.76
CA ILE A 111 -7.60 -0.50 -4.99
C ILE A 111 -8.17 -0.28 -3.60
N GLY A 112 -7.30 -0.29 -2.61
CA GLY A 112 -7.73 -0.07 -1.24
C GLY A 112 -6.60 0.49 -0.39
N PHE A 113 -6.93 1.48 0.43
CA PHE A 113 -5.98 2.15 1.30
C PHE A 113 -6.55 2.28 2.70
N GLU A 114 -5.69 2.14 3.70
CA GLU A 114 -5.99 2.48 5.07
C GLU A 114 -5.31 3.81 5.38
N VAL A 115 -6.10 4.82 5.73
CA VAL A 115 -5.60 6.13 6.15
C VAL A 115 -5.66 6.18 7.66
N LEU A 116 -4.49 6.33 8.30
CA LEU A 116 -4.34 6.29 9.74
C LEU A 116 -3.83 7.64 10.23
N VAL A 117 -4.52 8.22 11.19
CA VAL A 117 -4.14 9.50 11.79
C VAL A 117 -3.71 9.26 13.22
N TYR A 118 -2.48 9.62 13.53
CA TYR A 118 -1.88 9.46 14.85
C TYR A 118 -1.50 10.79 15.46
N LYS A 119 -1.51 10.84 16.78
CA LYS A 119 -1.00 11.96 17.55
C LYS A 119 0.19 11.46 18.36
N LYS A 120 1.29 12.21 18.34
CA LYS A 120 2.44 11.90 19.17
C LYS A 120 2.12 12.18 20.63
N ILE A 121 2.35 11.19 21.47
CA ILE A 121 2.13 11.28 22.90
C ILE A 121 3.31 11.98 23.59
#